data_0e542a300c9ef0453154ac470679aa03
#
_entry.id   0e542a300c9ef0453154ac470679aa03
#
_cell.length_a   1.000
_cell.length_b   1.000
_cell.length_c   1.000
_cell.angle_alpha   90.00
_cell.angle_beta   90.00
_cell.angle_gamma   90.00
#
_symmetry.space_group_name_H-M   'P 1'
#
loop_
_entity.id
_entity.type
_entity.pdbx_description
1 polymer ?
#
loop_
_entity_poly.entity_id
_entity_poly.type
_entity_poly.pdbx_seq_one_letter_code
_entity_poly.pdbx_strand_id
1 'polypeptide(L)'
;MEPAMTSSIADADADARARRIHDDWHAAVVARDLDALMALYADDAVLETPLIVVTLPAHGSGVLHGKAAIGAFFAAGLRDPRNRLGRWYRTGVFFSNGRQLTWEYPRATPDGDQIDLVEVMELRDGLIAHHRVYWGWVGFQALTAAAAARDRG
;
A
#
# COMPACT_ATOMS: atom_id res chain seq x y z
N MET A 1 -30.71 21.43 -21.67
CA MET A 1 -29.26 21.33 -21.64
C MET A 1 -28.82 21.22 -20.18
N GLU A 2 -28.74 20.00 -19.66
CA GLU A 2 -28.26 19.72 -18.31
C GLU A 2 -27.52 18.37 -18.28
N PRO A 3 -26.17 18.38 -18.34
CA PRO A 3 -25.42 17.26 -17.80
C PRO A 3 -24.34 17.64 -16.78
N ALA A 4 -24.31 18.86 -16.23
CA ALA A 4 -23.19 19.31 -15.37
C ALA A 4 -23.30 18.90 -13.89
N MET A 5 -24.49 18.63 -13.35
CA MET A 5 -24.69 18.35 -11.93
C MET A 5 -24.44 16.88 -11.55
N THR A 6 -24.73 15.92 -12.43
CA THR A 6 -24.51 14.50 -12.16
C THR A 6 -23.03 14.10 -12.13
N SER A 7 -22.18 14.74 -12.93
CA SER A 7 -20.72 14.53 -12.91
C SER A 7 -20.10 14.96 -11.58
N SER A 8 -20.51 16.09 -11.05
CA SER A 8 -19.99 16.68 -9.81
C SER A 8 -20.28 15.82 -8.55
N ILE A 9 -21.45 15.19 -8.46
CA ILE A 9 -21.82 14.33 -7.32
C ILE A 9 -21.05 13.00 -7.40
N ALA A 10 -20.95 12.39 -8.58
CA ALA A 10 -20.20 11.15 -8.78
C ALA A 10 -18.70 11.33 -8.51
N ASP A 11 -18.12 12.49 -8.87
CA ASP A 11 -16.73 12.82 -8.61
C ASP A 11 -16.48 13.04 -7.10
N ALA A 12 -17.39 13.72 -6.40
CA ALA A 12 -17.30 13.92 -4.95
C ALA A 12 -17.41 12.60 -4.18
N ASP A 13 -18.27 11.68 -4.62
CA ASP A 13 -18.40 10.34 -4.04
C ASP A 13 -17.15 9.49 -4.30
N ALA A 14 -16.53 9.63 -5.47
CA ALA A 14 -15.29 8.93 -5.80
C ALA A 14 -14.12 9.42 -4.93
N ASP A 15 -14.00 10.73 -4.72
CA ASP A 15 -12.99 11.33 -3.85
C ASP A 15 -13.20 10.93 -2.39
N ALA A 16 -14.43 10.89 -1.91
CA ALA A 16 -14.75 10.44 -0.55
C ALA A 16 -14.37 8.96 -0.34
N ARG A 17 -14.60 8.10 -1.34
CA ARG A 17 -14.17 6.69 -1.29
C ARG A 17 -12.66 6.55 -1.28
N ALA A 18 -11.95 7.29 -2.12
CA ALA A 18 -10.49 7.28 -2.16
C ALA A 18 -9.89 7.76 -0.83
N ARG A 19 -10.43 8.82 -0.25
CA ARG A 19 -10.01 9.32 1.08
C ARG A 19 -10.21 8.27 2.15
N ARG A 20 -11.37 7.61 2.18
CA ARG A 20 -11.65 6.54 3.13
C ARG A 20 -10.61 5.41 3.02
N ILE A 21 -10.32 4.92 1.80
CA ILE A 21 -9.28 3.88 1.61
C ILE A 21 -7.92 4.36 2.10
N HIS A 22 -7.52 5.59 1.78
CA HIS A 22 -6.26 6.18 2.23
C HIS A 22 -6.15 6.20 3.76
N ASP A 23 -7.19 6.63 4.45
CA ASP A 23 -7.18 6.80 5.90
C ASP A 23 -7.33 5.45 6.61
N ASP A 24 -8.27 4.60 6.20
CA ASP A 24 -8.54 3.30 6.80
C ASP A 24 -7.37 2.32 6.62
N TRP A 25 -6.73 2.33 5.43
CA TRP A 25 -5.56 1.50 5.16
C TRP A 25 -4.42 1.81 6.15
N HIS A 26 -4.12 3.09 6.32
CA HIS A 26 -3.10 3.52 7.27
C HIS A 26 -3.48 3.21 8.72
N ALA A 27 -4.72 3.48 9.11
CA ALA A 27 -5.20 3.18 10.46
C ALA A 27 -5.08 1.69 10.77
N ALA A 28 -5.48 0.81 9.85
CA ALA A 28 -5.36 -0.64 10.01
C ALA A 28 -3.89 -1.09 10.15
N VAL A 29 -2.98 -0.54 9.34
CA VAL A 29 -1.54 -0.84 9.42
C VAL A 29 -0.93 -0.39 10.75
N VAL A 30 -1.25 0.82 11.20
CA VAL A 30 -0.77 1.37 12.49
C VAL A 30 -1.29 0.56 13.68
N ALA A 31 -2.57 0.18 13.62
CA ALA A 31 -3.21 -0.65 14.63
C ALA A 31 -2.77 -2.13 14.58
N ARG A 32 -2.06 -2.54 13.52
CA ARG A 32 -1.72 -3.95 13.21
C ARG A 32 -2.98 -4.84 13.10
N ASP A 33 -4.06 -4.26 12.63
CA ASP A 33 -5.35 -4.93 12.43
C ASP A 33 -5.43 -5.53 11.03
N LEU A 34 -5.13 -6.83 10.94
CA LEU A 34 -5.16 -7.55 9.67
C LEU A 34 -6.57 -7.63 9.09
N ASP A 35 -7.58 -7.84 9.92
CA ASP A 35 -8.96 -8.01 9.45
C ASP A 35 -9.49 -6.70 8.87
N ALA A 36 -9.26 -5.58 9.54
CA ALA A 36 -9.59 -4.25 9.03
C ALA A 36 -8.83 -3.95 7.72
N LEU A 37 -7.53 -4.31 7.64
CA LEU A 37 -6.73 -4.13 6.43
C LEU A 37 -7.29 -4.96 5.27
N MET A 38 -7.57 -6.24 5.49
CA MET A 38 -8.07 -7.14 4.44
C MET A 38 -9.51 -6.83 4.02
N ALA A 39 -10.29 -6.17 4.87
CA ALA A 39 -11.63 -5.69 4.48
C ALA A 39 -11.59 -4.65 3.35
N LEU A 40 -10.46 -3.98 3.14
CA LEU A 40 -10.28 -2.99 2.07
C LEU A 40 -9.97 -3.62 0.69
N TYR A 41 -9.63 -4.92 0.63
CA TYR A 41 -9.20 -5.61 -0.59
C TYR A 41 -10.32 -6.44 -1.20
N ALA A 42 -10.39 -6.44 -2.53
CA ALA A 42 -11.23 -7.39 -3.28
C ALA A 42 -10.70 -8.82 -3.13
N ASP A 43 -11.57 -9.82 -3.26
CA ASP A 43 -11.21 -11.24 -3.07
C ASP A 43 -10.17 -11.71 -4.10
N ASP A 44 -10.25 -11.18 -5.33
CA ASP A 44 -9.34 -11.44 -6.43
C ASP A 44 -8.22 -10.39 -6.58
N ALA A 45 -7.97 -9.59 -5.55
CA ALA A 45 -6.97 -8.52 -5.58
C ALA A 45 -5.57 -9.02 -5.94
N VAL A 46 -4.77 -8.13 -6.52
CA VAL A 46 -3.36 -8.37 -6.84
C VAL A 46 -2.49 -7.41 -6.04
N LEU A 47 -1.44 -7.90 -5.41
CA LEU A 47 -0.39 -7.09 -4.78
C LEU A 47 0.92 -7.27 -5.53
N GLU A 48 1.56 -6.17 -5.86
CA GLU A 48 2.82 -6.15 -6.59
C GLU A 48 3.85 -5.27 -5.85
N THR A 49 4.93 -5.90 -5.38
CA THR A 49 6.03 -5.21 -4.70
C THR A 49 7.30 -6.07 -4.71
N PRO A 50 8.48 -5.49 -4.92
CA PRO A 50 9.74 -6.21 -4.81
C PRO A 50 10.00 -6.79 -3.41
N LEU A 51 9.35 -6.28 -2.38
CA LEU A 51 9.45 -6.81 -1.02
C LEU A 51 9.05 -8.28 -0.92
N ILE A 52 8.12 -8.75 -1.75
CA ILE A 52 7.70 -10.16 -1.79
C ILE A 52 8.90 -11.08 -2.11
N VAL A 53 9.73 -10.71 -3.08
CA VAL A 53 10.93 -11.50 -3.45
C VAL A 53 11.94 -11.58 -2.29
N VAL A 54 12.04 -10.51 -1.50
CA VAL A 54 12.94 -10.46 -0.35
C VAL A 54 12.41 -11.28 0.84
N THR A 55 11.11 -11.22 1.10
CA THR A 55 10.49 -11.86 2.28
C THR A 55 10.00 -13.28 2.01
N LEU A 56 9.62 -13.60 0.77
CA LEU A 56 9.13 -14.90 0.32
C LEU A 56 9.96 -15.41 -0.87
N PRO A 57 11.26 -15.68 -0.71
CA PRO A 57 12.14 -16.00 -1.83
C PRO A 57 11.71 -17.25 -2.62
N ALA A 58 11.11 -18.23 -1.96
CA ALA A 58 10.59 -19.44 -2.62
C ALA A 58 9.41 -19.16 -3.55
N HIS A 59 8.74 -18.00 -3.40
CA HIS A 59 7.63 -17.62 -4.29
C HIS A 59 8.11 -17.27 -5.71
N GLY A 60 9.35 -16.75 -5.84
CA GLY A 60 10.01 -16.49 -7.13
C GLY A 60 9.41 -15.32 -7.94
N SER A 61 8.47 -14.56 -7.38
CA SER A 61 7.79 -13.44 -8.04
C SER A 61 7.51 -12.32 -7.04
N GLY A 62 7.49 -11.07 -7.54
CA GLY A 62 7.07 -9.88 -6.79
C GLY A 62 5.56 -9.63 -6.80
N VAL A 63 4.75 -10.63 -7.22
CA VAL A 63 3.30 -10.51 -7.42
C VAL A 63 2.57 -11.59 -6.63
N LEU A 64 1.59 -11.20 -5.82
CA LEU A 64 0.65 -12.10 -5.15
C LEU A 64 -0.75 -11.93 -5.71
N HIS A 65 -1.45 -13.03 -5.91
CA HIS A 65 -2.82 -13.07 -6.40
C HIS A 65 -3.77 -13.58 -5.32
N GLY A 66 -4.86 -12.86 -5.14
CA GLY A 66 -5.95 -13.20 -4.23
C GLY A 66 -5.72 -12.72 -2.80
N LYS A 67 -6.82 -12.31 -2.18
CA LYS A 67 -6.87 -11.73 -0.83
C LYS A 67 -6.22 -12.62 0.23
N ALA A 68 -6.34 -13.96 0.12
CA ALA A 68 -5.75 -14.87 1.08
C ALA A 68 -4.21 -14.84 1.07
N ALA A 69 -3.58 -14.84 -0.11
CA ALA A 69 -2.13 -14.74 -0.24
C ALA A 69 -1.61 -13.38 0.22
N ILE A 70 -2.30 -12.31 -0.14
CA ILE A 70 -2.01 -10.95 0.31
C ILE A 70 -2.13 -10.84 1.83
N GLY A 71 -3.19 -11.40 2.41
CA GLY A 71 -3.39 -11.42 3.86
C GLY A 71 -2.28 -12.15 4.61
N ALA A 72 -1.83 -13.30 4.10
CA ALA A 72 -0.71 -14.03 4.70
C ALA A 72 0.59 -13.21 4.68
N PHE A 73 0.86 -12.50 3.58
CA PHE A 73 2.01 -11.60 3.46
C PHE A 73 1.94 -10.44 4.46
N PHE A 74 0.83 -9.73 4.54
CA PHE A 74 0.65 -8.66 5.52
C PHE A 74 0.67 -9.16 6.96
N ALA A 75 0.08 -10.31 7.24
CA ALA A 75 0.10 -10.91 8.58
C ALA A 75 1.53 -11.13 9.10
N ALA A 76 2.44 -11.59 8.23
CA ALA A 76 3.85 -11.74 8.58
C ALA A 76 4.51 -10.38 8.90
N GLY A 77 4.26 -9.35 8.07
CA GLY A 77 4.78 -8.00 8.28
C GLY A 77 4.21 -7.33 9.54
N LEU A 78 2.92 -7.48 9.80
CA LEU A 78 2.26 -6.89 10.97
C LEU A 78 2.69 -7.55 12.29
N ARG A 79 3.07 -8.83 12.28
CA ARG A 79 3.59 -9.53 13.47
C ARG A 79 5.04 -9.16 13.81
N ASP A 80 5.82 -8.67 12.86
CA ASP A 80 7.21 -8.30 13.10
C ASP A 80 7.29 -6.97 13.89
N PRO A 81 7.77 -6.99 15.16
CA PRO A 81 7.86 -5.79 15.97
C PRO A 81 8.88 -4.77 15.46
N ARG A 82 9.81 -5.20 14.60
CA ARG A 82 10.80 -4.31 13.95
C ARG A 82 10.17 -3.46 12.87
N ASN A 83 9.05 -3.92 12.31
CA ASN A 83 8.29 -3.18 11.31
C ASN A 83 7.47 -2.08 11.99
N ARG A 84 7.97 -0.83 11.92
CA ARG A 84 7.40 0.31 12.64
C ARG A 84 6.62 1.25 11.71
N LEU A 85 5.80 0.70 10.82
CA LEU A 85 5.03 1.47 9.84
C LEU A 85 4.22 2.63 10.44
N GLY A 86 3.79 2.51 11.70
CA GLY A 86 3.10 3.61 12.41
C GLY A 86 3.95 4.86 12.67
N ARG A 87 5.26 4.78 12.48
CA ARG A 87 6.19 5.92 12.61
C ARG A 87 6.53 6.58 11.27
N TRP A 88 6.08 6.00 10.17
CA TRP A 88 6.40 6.54 8.86
C TRP A 88 5.64 7.84 8.64
N TYR A 89 6.40 8.87 8.35
CA TYR A 89 5.86 10.19 8.03
C TYR A 89 5.08 10.12 6.73
N ARG A 90 3.88 10.68 6.75
CA ARG A 90 3.04 10.93 5.58
C ARG A 90 2.69 12.40 5.52
N THR A 91 2.68 12.96 4.34
CA THR A 91 2.29 14.37 4.14
C THR A 91 0.78 14.60 4.32
N GLY A 92 -0.03 13.53 4.28
CA GLY A 92 -1.49 13.63 4.22
C GLY A 92 -2.02 13.97 2.82
N VAL A 93 -1.12 14.16 1.83
CA VAL A 93 -1.49 14.41 0.43
C VAL A 93 -1.63 13.09 -0.30
N PHE A 94 -2.70 12.95 -1.06
CA PHE A 94 -2.89 11.87 -2.02
C PHE A 94 -3.51 12.41 -3.31
N PHE A 95 -3.41 11.61 -4.38
CA PHE A 95 -4.02 11.91 -5.66
C PHE A 95 -5.01 10.80 -6.03
N SER A 96 -6.15 11.16 -6.56
CA SER A 96 -7.15 10.22 -7.02
C SER A 96 -7.85 10.74 -8.27
N ASN A 97 -8.22 9.82 -9.16
CA ASN A 97 -9.12 10.07 -10.28
C ASN A 97 -10.43 9.26 -10.14
N GLY A 98 -10.74 8.79 -8.93
CA GLY A 98 -11.89 7.97 -8.63
C GLY A 98 -11.72 6.46 -8.92
N ARG A 99 -10.72 6.08 -9.71
CA ARG A 99 -10.37 4.68 -10.05
C ARG A 99 -9.00 4.28 -9.55
N GLN A 100 -8.12 5.24 -9.42
CA GLN A 100 -6.76 5.05 -8.93
C GLN A 100 -6.51 6.02 -7.79
N LEU A 101 -5.87 5.53 -6.74
CA LEU A 101 -5.42 6.26 -5.58
C LEU A 101 -3.90 6.13 -5.48
N THR A 102 -3.21 7.23 -5.22
CA THR A 102 -1.75 7.27 -5.10
C THR A 102 -1.32 8.21 -3.99
N TRP A 103 -0.38 7.77 -3.15
CA TRP A 103 0.31 8.63 -2.19
C TRP A 103 1.76 8.22 -2.02
N GLU A 104 2.53 9.11 -1.43
CA GLU A 104 3.95 8.93 -1.18
C GLU A 104 4.25 8.85 0.32
N TYR A 105 5.18 8.00 0.67
CA TYR A 105 6.01 8.12 1.87
C TYR A 105 7.33 8.76 1.41
N PRO A 106 7.57 10.06 1.64
CA PRO A 106 8.73 10.74 1.08
C PRO A 106 10.02 10.30 1.78
N ARG A 107 11.12 10.32 1.06
CA ARG A 107 12.44 10.03 1.62
C ARG A 107 12.80 10.98 2.75
N ALA A 108 12.76 12.27 2.44
CA ALA A 108 13.09 13.32 3.38
C ALA A 108 11.88 13.63 4.28
N THR A 109 12.08 13.58 5.58
CA THR A 109 11.05 13.86 6.59
C THR A 109 11.55 14.93 7.56
N PRO A 110 10.69 15.54 8.40
CA PRO A 110 11.14 16.49 9.42
C PRO A 110 12.19 15.92 10.39
N ASP A 111 12.19 14.61 10.59
CA ASP A 111 13.07 13.91 11.55
C ASP A 111 14.25 13.18 10.87
N GLY A 112 14.42 13.33 9.56
CA GLY A 112 15.48 12.69 8.78
C GLY A 112 14.95 11.82 7.63
N ASP A 113 15.81 10.96 7.08
CA ASP A 113 15.42 10.04 5.99
C ASP A 113 14.64 8.84 6.51
N GLN A 114 13.64 8.43 5.73
CA GLN A 114 12.90 7.17 5.92
C GLN A 114 12.95 6.33 4.64
N ILE A 115 12.50 5.07 4.74
CA ILE A 115 12.23 4.26 3.54
C ILE A 115 11.16 4.98 2.72
N ASP A 116 11.48 5.26 1.47
CA ASP A 116 10.62 5.98 0.55
C ASP A 116 9.86 5.02 -0.37
N LEU A 117 8.56 5.22 -0.43
CA LEU A 117 7.63 4.39 -1.20
C LEU A 117 6.60 5.27 -1.89
N VAL A 118 6.07 4.77 -3.01
CA VAL A 118 4.84 5.24 -3.62
C VAL A 118 3.85 4.09 -3.65
N GLU A 119 2.71 4.30 -3.03
CA GLU A 119 1.58 3.39 -3.07
C GLU A 119 0.65 3.76 -4.23
N VAL A 120 0.32 2.79 -5.07
CA VAL A 120 -0.62 2.96 -6.18
C VAL A 120 -1.68 1.87 -6.10
N MET A 121 -2.92 2.26 -5.92
CA MET A 121 -4.05 1.34 -5.78
C MET A 121 -5.09 1.59 -6.86
N GLU A 122 -5.45 0.56 -7.60
CA GLU A 122 -6.63 0.57 -8.47
C GLU A 122 -7.85 0.13 -7.67
N LEU A 123 -8.90 0.94 -7.75
CA LEU A 123 -10.13 0.71 -7.00
C LEU A 123 -11.23 0.16 -7.93
N ARG A 124 -11.92 -0.87 -7.46
CA ARG A 124 -13.09 -1.47 -8.11
C ARG A 124 -14.16 -1.71 -7.05
N ASP A 125 -15.34 -1.17 -7.26
CA ASP A 125 -16.50 -1.30 -6.35
C ASP A 125 -16.18 -0.87 -4.91
N GLY A 126 -15.33 0.16 -4.75
CA GLY A 126 -14.92 0.69 -3.45
C GLY A 126 -13.89 -0.16 -2.69
N LEU A 127 -13.30 -1.17 -3.34
CA LEU A 127 -12.26 -2.04 -2.82
C LEU A 127 -10.98 -1.90 -3.64
N ILE A 128 -9.85 -2.25 -3.01
CA ILE A 128 -8.54 -2.32 -3.67
C ILE A 128 -8.50 -3.58 -4.52
N ALA A 129 -8.43 -3.42 -5.83
CA ALA A 129 -8.34 -4.52 -6.79
C ALA A 129 -6.90 -4.81 -7.24
N HIS A 130 -6.07 -3.78 -7.35
CA HIS A 130 -4.64 -3.93 -7.65
C HIS A 130 -3.85 -2.93 -6.84
N HIS A 131 -2.89 -3.41 -6.08
CA HIS A 131 -2.01 -2.61 -5.25
C HIS A 131 -0.56 -2.79 -5.70
N ARG A 132 0.08 -1.71 -6.13
CA ARG A 132 1.50 -1.68 -6.52
C ARG A 132 2.27 -0.77 -5.57
N VAL A 133 3.45 -1.23 -5.13
CA VAL A 133 4.34 -0.45 -4.26
C VAL A 133 5.64 -0.20 -5.00
N TYR A 134 5.91 1.06 -5.30
CA TYR A 134 7.16 1.50 -5.93
C TYR A 134 8.12 1.99 -4.87
N TRP A 135 9.34 1.48 -4.89
CA TRP A 135 10.37 1.77 -3.90
C TRP A 135 11.30 2.86 -4.42
N GLY A 136 11.52 3.89 -3.61
CA GLY A 136 12.46 4.97 -3.91
C GLY A 136 13.91 4.58 -3.59
N TRP A 137 14.80 5.57 -3.51
CA TRP A 137 16.23 5.31 -3.34
C TRP A 137 16.59 4.66 -2.01
N VAL A 138 16.08 5.19 -0.88
CA VAL A 138 16.34 4.62 0.44
C VAL A 138 15.67 3.26 0.57
N GLY A 139 14.46 3.12 0.01
CA GLY A 139 13.76 1.86 -0.08
C GLY A 139 14.52 0.80 -0.86
N PHE A 140 15.06 1.14 -2.02
CA PHE A 140 15.90 0.25 -2.82
C PHE A 140 17.15 -0.22 -2.06
N GLN A 141 17.84 0.70 -1.37
CA GLN A 141 18.99 0.34 -0.54
C GLN A 141 18.61 -0.64 0.58
N ALA A 142 17.46 -0.42 1.23
CA ALA A 142 16.95 -1.33 2.27
C ALA A 142 16.62 -2.72 1.72
N LEU A 143 15.99 -2.81 0.55
CA LEU A 143 15.68 -4.08 -0.12
C LEU A 143 16.94 -4.86 -0.48
N THR A 144 17.92 -4.20 -1.09
CA THR A 144 19.18 -4.85 -1.49
C THR A 144 20.00 -5.32 -0.29
N ALA A 145 20.04 -4.53 0.79
CA ALA A 145 20.69 -4.93 2.03
C ALA A 145 20.00 -6.15 2.67
N ALA A 146 18.67 -6.19 2.69
CA ALA A 146 17.92 -7.32 3.22
C ALA A 146 18.12 -8.59 2.40
N ALA A 147 18.13 -8.49 1.06
CA ALA A 147 18.43 -9.62 0.17
C ALA A 147 19.85 -10.17 0.41
N ALA A 148 20.86 -9.29 0.47
CA ALA A 148 22.24 -9.68 0.72
C ALA A 148 22.47 -10.28 2.11
N ALA A 149 21.72 -9.90 3.13
CA ALA A 149 21.78 -10.48 4.46
C ALA A 149 21.26 -11.92 4.48
N ARG A 150 20.17 -12.17 3.74
CA ARG A 150 19.59 -13.51 3.59
C ARG A 150 20.56 -14.50 2.92
N ASP A 151 21.24 -14.07 1.86
CA ASP A 151 22.13 -14.93 1.07
C ASP A 151 23.42 -15.32 1.83
N ARG A 152 23.68 -14.72 3.00
CA ARG A 152 24.81 -15.02 3.90
C ARG A 152 24.44 -15.93 5.08
N GLY A 153 23.19 -16.23 5.30
CA GLY A 153 22.68 -17.07 6.41
C GLY A 153 22.25 -18.43 5.94
#